data_0fc9762b3590516f8e7c9d8e322f0301
#
_entry.id   0fc9762b3590516f8e7c9d8e322f0301
#
_cell.length_a   1.000
_cell.length_b   1.000
_cell.length_c   1.000
_cell.angle_alpha   90.00
_cell.angle_beta   90.00
_cell.angle_gamma   90.00
#
_symmetry.space_group_name_H-M   'P 1'
#
loop_
_entity.id
_entity.type
_entity.pdbx_description
1 polymer ?
#
loop_
_entity_poly.entity_id
_entity_poly.type
_entity_poly.pdbx_seq_one_letter_code
_entity_poly.pdbx_strand_id
1 'polypeptide(L)'
;DLPALPQQQAEEMGNLYVLYGDRICPLQTMAKEFTEKLCGNATFDGLSAEQVLSGWLYYPTDWSKVPMIKIKSAEVRRLLGIDGKYASVRDFFSDVNEYKLEKPLRGIDRFADPQGLREAAEKFDIINRLTTGKSLKIFPLKDAEGKIGWFSQGDDNIPVETDTQEWMFVKMSLSYANELVQTGRWTDLSDFYTKVRKYQRKNGGATLPSDTRFKAEKTYNTISNARPLAITLMCVGLVAFFSFCLLSARGGRPRRGGGGG
;
A
#
# COMPACT_ATOMS: atom_id res chain seq x y z
N ASP A 1 -11.32 -9.94 -12.11
CA ASP A 1 -10.87 -8.73 -11.35
C ASP A 1 -10.53 -9.14 -9.92
N LEU A 2 -9.44 -8.59 -9.38
CA LEU A 2 -9.02 -8.84 -8.00
C LEU A 2 -10.00 -8.16 -7.02
N PRO A 3 -10.45 -8.86 -5.96
CA PRO A 3 -11.34 -8.26 -4.99
C PRO A 3 -10.61 -7.20 -4.15
N ALA A 4 -11.22 -6.02 -4.07
CA ALA A 4 -10.73 -4.88 -3.29
C ALA A 4 -11.90 -3.98 -2.90
N LEU A 5 -11.69 -3.01 -2.02
CA LEU A 5 -12.70 -1.98 -1.76
C LEU A 5 -12.98 -1.17 -3.02
N PRO A 6 -14.23 -0.69 -3.21
CA PRO A 6 -14.50 0.36 -4.18
C PRO A 6 -13.61 1.57 -3.90
N GLN A 7 -13.27 2.32 -4.95
CA GLN A 7 -12.32 3.43 -4.87
C GLN A 7 -12.64 4.42 -3.75
N GLN A 8 -13.92 4.80 -3.61
CA GLN A 8 -14.36 5.74 -2.58
C GLN A 8 -14.03 5.24 -1.17
N GLN A 9 -14.39 3.99 -0.83
CA GLN A 9 -14.15 3.43 0.50
C GLN A 9 -12.64 3.20 0.75
N ALA A 10 -11.88 2.86 -0.28
CA ALA A 10 -10.42 2.75 -0.19
C ALA A 10 -9.79 4.12 0.13
N GLU A 11 -10.22 5.19 -0.52
CA GLU A 11 -9.77 6.57 -0.23
C GLU A 11 -10.16 7.02 1.17
N GLU A 12 -11.37 6.69 1.63
CA GLU A 12 -11.84 6.98 3.01
C GLU A 12 -11.00 6.24 4.06
N MET A 13 -10.67 4.96 3.81
CA MET A 13 -9.73 4.19 4.62
C MET A 13 -8.35 4.85 4.63
N GLY A 14 -7.86 5.28 3.46
CA GLY A 14 -6.58 5.99 3.30
C GLY A 14 -6.50 7.32 4.06
N ASN A 15 -7.65 7.90 4.43
CA ASN A 15 -7.74 9.12 5.24
C ASN A 15 -7.59 8.90 6.75
N LEU A 16 -7.56 7.66 7.22
CA LEU A 16 -7.31 7.38 8.63
C LEU A 16 -5.86 7.72 9.01
N TYR A 17 -5.64 8.02 10.28
CA TYR A 17 -4.30 8.15 10.84
C TYR A 17 -3.78 6.75 11.22
N VAL A 18 -2.49 6.52 11.01
CA VAL A 18 -1.80 5.29 11.41
C VAL A 18 -0.42 5.60 11.96
N LEU A 19 -0.01 4.89 13.00
CA LEU A 19 1.41 4.86 13.41
C LEU A 19 2.14 3.94 12.43
N TYR A 20 2.98 4.55 11.59
CA TYR A 20 3.78 3.84 10.61
C TYR A 20 5.23 4.33 10.68
N GLY A 21 6.17 3.39 10.85
CA GLY A 21 7.48 3.74 11.30
C GLY A 21 7.41 4.43 12.68
N ASP A 22 8.07 5.58 12.81
CA ASP A 22 8.12 6.32 14.08
C ASP A 22 7.19 7.55 14.10
N ARG A 23 6.20 7.62 13.22
CA ARG A 23 5.33 8.80 13.07
C ARG A 23 3.88 8.46 12.74
N ILE A 24 2.99 9.37 13.08
CA ILE A 24 1.60 9.32 12.64
C ILE A 24 1.49 9.97 11.26
N CYS A 25 0.91 9.24 10.33
CA CYS A 25 0.72 9.67 8.95
C CYS A 25 -0.63 9.19 8.39
N PRO A 26 -1.02 9.64 7.17
CA PRO A 26 -2.18 9.05 6.47
C PRO A 26 -1.95 7.54 6.22
N LEU A 27 -3.00 6.75 6.38
CA LEU A 27 -2.96 5.31 6.01
C LEU A 27 -2.61 5.12 4.52
N GLN A 28 -2.95 6.11 3.67
CA GLN A 28 -2.50 6.16 2.28
C GLN A 28 -0.98 6.03 2.13
N THR A 29 -0.20 6.68 3.01
CA THR A 29 1.29 6.57 2.99
C THR A 29 1.72 5.13 3.25
N MET A 30 1.15 4.49 4.28
CA MET A 30 1.42 3.08 4.57
C MET A 30 1.03 2.18 3.39
N ALA A 31 -0.16 2.40 2.80
CA ALA A 31 -0.63 1.63 1.66
C ALA A 31 0.31 1.74 0.45
N LYS A 32 0.78 2.96 0.16
CA LYS A 32 1.74 3.22 -0.92
C LYS A 32 3.05 2.48 -0.70
N GLU A 33 3.66 2.65 0.47
CA GLU A 33 4.95 2.02 0.79
C GLU A 33 4.84 0.48 0.84
N PHE A 34 3.72 -0.05 1.35
CA PHE A 34 3.40 -1.47 1.32
C PHE A 34 3.36 -2.00 -0.12
N THR A 35 2.63 -1.34 -1.01
CA THR A 35 2.48 -1.75 -2.40
C THR A 35 3.81 -1.65 -3.16
N GLU A 36 4.53 -0.54 -3.00
CA GLU A 36 5.86 -0.33 -3.60
C GLU A 36 6.88 -1.37 -3.11
N LYS A 37 6.88 -1.70 -1.83
CA LYS A 37 7.76 -2.72 -1.25
C LYS A 37 7.50 -4.09 -1.86
N LEU A 38 6.24 -4.46 -2.06
CA LEU A 38 5.88 -5.75 -2.60
C LEU A 38 6.17 -5.86 -4.11
N CYS A 39 5.59 -4.99 -4.92
CA CYS A 39 5.63 -5.13 -6.38
C CYS A 39 6.57 -4.16 -7.10
N GLY A 40 7.10 -3.14 -6.40
CA GLY A 40 7.99 -2.13 -6.96
C GLY A 40 7.28 -0.91 -7.57
N ASN A 41 5.96 -0.83 -7.49
CA ASN A 41 5.14 0.26 -7.98
C ASN A 41 4.10 0.66 -6.94
N ALA A 42 3.63 1.90 -6.98
CA ALA A 42 2.58 2.40 -6.08
C ALA A 42 1.16 1.92 -6.43
N THR A 43 1.00 1.24 -7.55
CA THR A 43 -0.26 0.66 -8.05
C THR A 43 -0.01 -0.78 -8.50
N PHE A 44 -1.05 -1.61 -8.51
CA PHE A 44 -0.96 -2.97 -9.01
C PHE A 44 -2.25 -3.35 -9.74
N ASP A 45 -2.14 -3.87 -10.96
CA ASP A 45 -3.26 -4.33 -11.79
C ASP A 45 -4.40 -3.30 -11.94
N GLY A 46 -4.03 -2.03 -12.10
CA GLY A 46 -4.98 -0.91 -12.21
C GLY A 46 -5.58 -0.44 -10.87
N LEU A 47 -5.27 -1.12 -9.76
CA LEU A 47 -5.74 -0.77 -8.43
C LEU A 47 -4.83 0.27 -7.76
N SER A 48 -5.41 1.21 -7.02
CA SER A 48 -4.67 2.14 -6.16
C SER A 48 -3.99 1.40 -4.99
N ALA A 49 -3.01 2.04 -4.37
CA ALA A 49 -2.34 1.46 -3.20
C ALA A 49 -3.31 1.13 -2.05
N GLU A 50 -4.29 1.99 -1.83
CA GLU A 50 -5.33 1.79 -0.81
C GLU A 50 -6.23 0.59 -1.17
N GLN A 51 -6.54 0.40 -2.45
CA GLN A 51 -7.28 -0.77 -2.92
C GLN A 51 -6.45 -2.04 -2.75
N VAL A 52 -5.16 -2.02 -3.08
CA VAL A 52 -4.24 -3.16 -2.85
C VAL A 52 -4.17 -3.52 -1.37
N LEU A 53 -3.98 -2.53 -0.49
CA LEU A 53 -3.94 -2.75 0.96
C LEU A 53 -5.27 -3.35 1.46
N SER A 54 -6.40 -2.84 0.98
CA SER A 54 -7.73 -3.35 1.33
C SER A 54 -7.96 -4.77 0.85
N GLY A 55 -7.43 -5.12 -0.32
CA GLY A 55 -7.49 -6.47 -0.86
C GLY A 55 -6.80 -7.47 0.07
N TRP A 56 -5.58 -7.17 0.50
CA TRP A 56 -4.86 -7.99 1.47
C TRP A 56 -5.53 -8.06 2.84
N LEU A 57 -6.19 -6.98 3.27
CA LEU A 57 -6.86 -6.91 4.56
C LEU A 57 -8.17 -7.71 4.60
N TYR A 58 -9.00 -7.60 3.57
CA TYR A 58 -10.36 -8.13 3.56
C TYR A 58 -10.55 -9.39 2.70
N TYR A 59 -9.63 -9.67 1.77
CA TYR A 59 -9.66 -10.81 0.86
C TYR A 59 -8.33 -11.59 0.84
N PRO A 60 -7.73 -11.90 2.01
CA PRO A 60 -6.37 -12.46 2.08
C PRO A 60 -6.25 -13.81 1.35
N THR A 61 -7.31 -14.61 1.33
CA THR A 61 -7.32 -15.91 0.64
C THR A 61 -7.17 -15.76 -0.87
N ASP A 62 -7.82 -14.77 -1.48
CA ASP A 62 -7.71 -14.54 -2.91
C ASP A 62 -6.37 -13.88 -3.25
N TRP A 63 -5.97 -12.88 -2.49
CA TRP A 63 -4.70 -12.20 -2.69
C TRP A 63 -3.48 -13.10 -2.43
N SER A 64 -3.59 -14.11 -1.58
CA SER A 64 -2.51 -15.10 -1.36
C SER A 64 -2.09 -15.87 -2.62
N LYS A 65 -2.95 -15.92 -3.63
CA LYS A 65 -2.72 -16.59 -4.92
C LYS A 65 -2.08 -15.67 -5.96
N VAL A 66 -2.07 -14.35 -5.69
CA VAL A 66 -1.68 -13.33 -6.67
C VAL A 66 -0.16 -13.21 -6.73
N PRO A 67 0.48 -13.37 -7.91
CA PRO A 67 1.93 -13.24 -8.07
C PRO A 67 2.31 -11.75 -8.14
N MET A 68 2.31 -11.05 -7.01
CA MET A 68 2.67 -9.64 -6.94
C MET A 68 3.96 -9.37 -6.16
N ILE A 69 4.50 -10.34 -5.43
CA ILE A 69 5.70 -10.18 -4.61
C ILE A 69 6.93 -10.28 -5.48
N LYS A 70 7.57 -9.15 -5.76
CA LYS A 70 8.76 -9.07 -6.61
C LYS A 70 9.98 -9.69 -5.92
N ILE A 71 10.53 -10.75 -6.49
CA ILE A 71 11.73 -11.45 -6.02
C ILE A 71 12.88 -11.15 -6.98
N LYS A 72 13.84 -10.33 -6.54
CA LYS A 72 15.01 -9.95 -7.35
C LYS A 72 16.06 -11.06 -7.41
N SER A 73 16.28 -11.74 -6.30
CA SER A 73 17.26 -12.81 -6.16
C SER A 73 16.92 -14.04 -6.99
N ALA A 74 17.81 -14.43 -7.89
CA ALA A 74 17.67 -15.66 -8.68
C ALA A 74 17.71 -16.90 -7.79
N GLU A 75 18.52 -16.86 -6.72
CA GLU A 75 18.63 -17.95 -5.75
C GLU A 75 17.32 -18.17 -5.00
N VAL A 76 16.69 -17.06 -4.53
CA VAL A 76 15.40 -17.13 -3.84
C VAL A 76 14.29 -17.57 -4.81
N ARG A 77 14.31 -17.14 -6.08
CA ARG A 77 13.34 -17.65 -7.07
C ARG A 77 13.43 -19.17 -7.24
N ARG A 78 14.64 -19.70 -7.32
CA ARG A 78 14.85 -21.17 -7.38
C ARG A 78 14.34 -21.87 -6.13
N LEU A 79 14.60 -21.29 -4.96
CA LEU A 79 14.12 -21.83 -3.67
C LEU A 79 12.58 -21.84 -3.59
N LEU A 80 11.93 -20.80 -4.09
CA LEU A 80 10.47 -20.71 -4.13
C LEU A 80 9.86 -21.59 -5.24
N GLY A 81 10.64 -21.96 -6.25
CA GLY A 81 10.17 -22.74 -7.40
C GLY A 81 9.38 -21.90 -8.40
N ILE A 82 9.75 -20.62 -8.57
CA ILE A 82 9.10 -19.71 -9.52
C ILE A 82 9.98 -19.42 -10.72
N ASP A 83 9.41 -19.43 -11.93
CA ASP A 83 10.12 -19.12 -13.17
C ASP A 83 10.23 -17.61 -13.42
N GLY A 84 9.24 -16.83 -12.96
CA GLY A 84 9.15 -15.39 -13.14
C GLY A 84 9.82 -14.59 -12.01
N LYS A 85 9.65 -13.26 -12.07
CA LYS A 85 10.16 -12.33 -11.05
C LYS A 85 9.19 -12.08 -9.90
N TYR A 86 7.97 -12.61 -9.97
CA TYR A 86 6.92 -12.37 -9.01
C TYR A 86 6.43 -13.66 -8.40
N ALA A 87 6.38 -13.71 -7.09
CA ALA A 87 5.82 -14.79 -6.30
C ALA A 87 4.44 -14.41 -5.75
N SER A 88 3.61 -15.41 -5.53
CA SER A 88 2.45 -15.34 -4.64
C SER A 88 2.85 -15.73 -3.21
N VAL A 89 1.99 -15.45 -2.22
CA VAL A 89 2.22 -15.94 -0.85
C VAL A 89 2.29 -17.47 -0.81
N ARG A 90 1.52 -18.15 -1.65
CA ARG A 90 1.51 -19.61 -1.71
C ARG A 90 2.86 -20.21 -2.11
N ASP A 91 3.62 -19.52 -2.95
CA ASP A 91 4.94 -20.00 -3.39
C ASP A 91 5.95 -20.08 -2.25
N PHE A 92 5.72 -19.35 -1.15
CA PHE A 92 6.54 -19.42 0.07
C PHE A 92 6.35 -20.70 0.88
N PHE A 93 5.36 -21.54 0.51
CA PHE A 93 5.06 -22.79 1.21
C PHE A 93 5.27 -23.98 0.29
N SER A 94 5.71 -25.11 0.88
CA SER A 94 5.80 -26.39 0.20
C SER A 94 4.42 -27.06 0.10
N ASP A 95 4.33 -28.16 -0.65
CA ASP A 95 3.11 -28.95 -0.77
C ASP A 95 2.62 -29.52 0.56
N VAL A 96 3.51 -29.68 1.54
CA VAL A 96 3.20 -30.08 2.91
C VAL A 96 3.04 -28.88 3.87
N ASN A 97 2.87 -27.68 3.30
CA ASN A 97 2.63 -26.43 4.03
C ASN A 97 3.78 -25.98 4.96
N GLU A 98 5.03 -26.37 4.65
CA GLU A 98 6.22 -25.86 5.35
C GLU A 98 6.68 -24.54 4.72
N TYR A 99 7.06 -23.57 5.57
CA TYR A 99 7.62 -22.29 5.11
C TYR A 99 9.03 -22.50 4.53
N LYS A 100 9.17 -22.33 3.22
CA LYS A 100 10.40 -22.63 2.46
C LYS A 100 11.62 -21.82 2.91
N LEU A 101 11.43 -20.62 3.45
CA LEU A 101 12.54 -19.76 3.86
C LEU A 101 13.05 -20.07 5.28
N GLU A 102 12.37 -20.90 6.08
CA GLU A 102 12.72 -21.12 7.47
C GLU A 102 14.15 -21.72 7.63
N LYS A 103 14.43 -22.82 6.93
CA LYS A 103 15.75 -23.49 7.00
C LYS A 103 16.87 -22.61 6.43
N PRO A 104 16.71 -21.97 5.25
CA PRO A 104 17.72 -21.03 4.72
C PRO A 104 17.96 -19.83 5.65
N LEU A 105 16.95 -19.29 6.30
CA LEU A 105 17.11 -18.17 7.25
C LEU A 105 17.90 -18.56 8.49
N ARG A 106 17.74 -19.79 8.99
CA ARG A 106 18.57 -20.32 10.11
C ARG A 106 20.03 -20.49 9.73
N GLY A 107 20.33 -20.76 8.46
CA GLY A 107 21.66 -20.92 7.92
C GLY A 107 22.08 -19.82 6.97
N ILE A 108 21.63 -18.58 7.22
CA ILE A 108 21.70 -17.46 6.26
C ILE A 108 23.11 -17.14 5.76
N ASP A 109 24.13 -17.32 6.60
CA ASP A 109 25.54 -17.05 6.23
C ASP A 109 26.08 -18.04 5.17
N ARG A 110 25.40 -19.16 4.97
CA ARG A 110 25.72 -20.17 3.95
C ARG A 110 24.86 -20.05 2.70
N PHE A 111 23.90 -19.14 2.69
CA PHE A 111 23.04 -18.93 1.53
C PHE A 111 23.77 -18.06 0.51
N ALA A 112 23.63 -18.35 -0.77
CA ALA A 112 24.40 -17.67 -1.83
C ALA A 112 24.05 -16.18 -1.96
N ASP A 113 22.80 -15.78 -1.61
CA ASP A 113 22.35 -14.39 -1.59
C ASP A 113 21.58 -14.08 -0.29
N PRO A 114 22.30 -13.84 0.84
CA PRO A 114 21.68 -13.55 2.12
C PRO A 114 20.78 -12.30 2.12
N GLN A 115 21.16 -11.29 1.34
CA GLN A 115 20.40 -10.04 1.21
C GLN A 115 19.06 -10.29 0.52
N GLY A 116 19.06 -11.01 -0.60
CA GLY A 116 17.84 -11.37 -1.31
C GLY A 116 16.90 -12.25 -0.48
N LEU A 117 17.47 -13.14 0.35
CA LEU A 117 16.69 -13.96 1.27
C LEU A 117 15.99 -13.12 2.36
N ARG A 118 16.72 -12.16 2.97
CA ARG A 118 16.14 -11.22 3.95
C ARG A 118 15.05 -10.36 3.30
N GLU A 119 15.28 -9.83 2.10
CA GLU A 119 14.28 -9.02 1.38
C GLU A 119 12.99 -9.81 1.12
N ALA A 120 13.09 -11.07 0.71
CA ALA A 120 11.94 -11.93 0.48
C ALA A 120 11.18 -12.23 1.78
N ALA A 121 11.90 -12.56 2.86
CA ALA A 121 11.32 -12.81 4.18
C ALA A 121 10.62 -11.56 4.73
N GLU A 122 11.20 -10.37 4.57
CA GLU A 122 10.59 -9.10 4.97
C GLU A 122 9.28 -8.83 4.21
N LYS A 123 9.25 -9.08 2.90
CA LYS A 123 8.03 -8.94 2.09
C LYS A 123 6.91 -9.88 2.53
N PHE A 124 7.25 -11.10 2.87
CA PHE A 124 6.31 -12.04 3.45
C PHE A 124 5.80 -11.57 4.84
N ASP A 125 6.71 -11.11 5.70
CA ASP A 125 6.37 -10.65 7.06
C ASP A 125 5.41 -9.46 7.06
N ILE A 126 5.60 -8.46 6.19
CA ILE A 126 4.69 -7.31 6.13
C ILE A 126 3.27 -7.71 5.72
N ILE A 127 3.11 -8.69 4.84
CA ILE A 127 1.79 -9.26 4.50
C ILE A 127 1.21 -9.99 5.71
N ASN A 128 1.98 -10.86 6.35
CA ASN A 128 1.54 -11.64 7.50
C ASN A 128 1.09 -10.73 8.65
N ARG A 129 1.84 -9.68 8.95
CA ARG A 129 1.47 -8.70 10.00
C ARG A 129 0.22 -7.91 9.64
N LEU A 130 -0.01 -7.61 8.36
CA LEU A 130 -1.24 -6.95 7.92
C LEU A 130 -2.45 -7.87 8.09
N THR A 131 -2.37 -9.09 7.57
CA THR A 131 -3.48 -10.05 7.59
C THR A 131 -3.83 -10.58 8.98
N THR A 132 -2.86 -10.55 9.91
CA THR A 132 -3.07 -10.88 11.34
C THR A 132 -3.51 -9.68 12.19
N GLY A 133 -3.75 -8.50 11.58
CA GLY A 133 -4.23 -7.30 12.26
C GLY A 133 -3.19 -6.57 13.10
N LYS A 134 -1.88 -6.90 12.96
CA LYS A 134 -0.81 -6.32 13.79
C LYS A 134 -0.20 -5.03 13.21
N SER A 135 -0.43 -4.74 11.93
CA SER A 135 0.16 -3.56 11.25
C SER A 135 -0.67 -2.30 11.35
N LEU A 136 -1.99 -2.42 11.49
CA LEU A 136 -2.91 -1.28 11.48
C LEU A 136 -3.00 -0.64 12.88
N LYS A 137 -1.96 0.09 13.27
CA LYS A 137 -1.92 0.84 14.51
C LYS A 137 -2.69 2.16 14.37
N ILE A 138 -4.01 2.04 14.38
CA ILE A 138 -4.96 3.13 14.12
C ILE A 138 -5.75 3.57 15.37
N PHE A 139 -5.52 2.94 16.52
CA PHE A 139 -6.24 3.21 17.75
C PHE A 139 -5.36 3.92 18.79
N PRO A 140 -5.49 5.25 18.97
CA PRO A 140 -4.79 5.96 20.03
C PRO A 140 -5.45 5.69 21.39
N LEU A 141 -4.67 5.19 22.35
CA LEU A 141 -5.08 4.91 23.73
C LEU A 141 -4.11 5.57 24.71
N LYS A 142 -4.59 5.96 25.89
CA LYS A 142 -3.77 6.49 26.97
C LYS A 142 -3.40 5.41 27.96
N ASP A 143 -2.14 5.44 28.42
CA ASP A 143 -1.70 4.65 29.58
C ASP A 143 -2.04 5.36 30.91
N ALA A 144 -1.66 4.75 32.03
CA ALA A 144 -1.89 5.28 33.36
C ALA A 144 -1.23 6.65 33.59
N GLU A 145 -0.12 6.93 32.91
CA GLU A 145 0.61 8.20 32.96
C GLU A 145 0.03 9.26 32.02
N GLY A 146 -1.02 8.92 31.26
CA GLY A 146 -1.66 9.79 30.28
C GLY A 146 -0.91 9.92 28.95
N LYS A 147 0.14 9.12 28.73
CA LYS A 147 0.86 9.06 27.46
C LYS A 147 0.04 8.34 26.40
N ILE A 148 -0.03 8.91 25.19
CA ILE A 148 -0.78 8.34 24.09
C ILE A 148 0.10 7.36 23.29
N GLY A 149 -0.29 6.09 23.28
CA GLY A 149 0.22 5.05 22.38
C GLY A 149 -0.77 4.77 21.26
N TRP A 150 -0.29 4.21 20.15
CA TRP A 150 -1.11 3.79 19.02
C TRP A 150 -1.06 2.28 18.88
N PHE A 151 -2.22 1.66 18.86
CA PHE A 151 -2.39 0.22 18.92
C PHE A 151 -3.16 -0.31 17.71
N SER A 152 -2.94 -1.58 17.42
CA SER A 152 -3.70 -2.35 16.43
C SER A 152 -4.68 -3.30 17.12
N GLN A 153 -5.65 -3.82 16.38
CA GLN A 153 -6.55 -4.86 16.87
C GLN A 153 -5.80 -6.12 17.35
N GLY A 154 -4.68 -6.45 16.68
CA GLY A 154 -3.85 -7.62 16.97
C GLY A 154 -2.82 -7.42 18.08
N ASP A 155 -2.75 -6.24 18.71
CA ASP A 155 -1.82 -6.01 19.82
C ASP A 155 -2.31 -6.69 21.11
N ASP A 156 -1.39 -7.35 21.81
CA ASP A 156 -1.67 -8.04 23.08
C ASP A 156 -1.46 -7.12 24.30
N ASN A 157 -0.75 -6.00 24.12
CA ASN A 157 -0.32 -5.07 25.17
C ASN A 157 -1.13 -3.76 25.21
N ILE A 158 -2.43 -3.84 24.97
CA ILE A 158 -3.35 -2.70 25.18
C ILE A 158 -3.32 -2.30 26.65
N PRO A 159 -3.26 -0.97 26.98
CA PRO A 159 -3.21 -0.51 28.37
C PRO A 159 -4.34 -1.09 29.21
N VAL A 160 -4.01 -1.53 30.42
CA VAL A 160 -4.96 -2.18 31.36
C VAL A 160 -6.07 -1.21 31.79
N GLU A 161 -5.76 0.08 31.83
CA GLU A 161 -6.65 1.18 32.18
C GLU A 161 -7.69 1.50 31.09
N THR A 162 -7.58 0.87 29.92
CA THR A 162 -8.52 1.08 28.82
C THR A 162 -9.92 0.67 29.24
N ASP A 163 -10.88 1.60 29.10
CA ASP A 163 -12.30 1.32 29.36
C ASP A 163 -12.78 0.12 28.55
N THR A 164 -13.68 -0.68 29.15
CA THR A 164 -14.16 -1.92 28.53
C THR A 164 -14.82 -1.68 27.17
N GLN A 165 -15.58 -0.58 26.99
CA GLN A 165 -16.23 -0.27 25.72
C GLN A 165 -15.19 0.14 24.68
N GLU A 166 -14.19 0.92 25.08
CA GLU A 166 -13.07 1.31 24.21
C GLU A 166 -12.23 0.10 23.82
N TRP A 167 -11.93 -0.80 24.76
CA TRP A 167 -11.24 -2.06 24.49
C TRP A 167 -12.02 -2.93 23.48
N MET A 168 -13.33 -3.09 23.68
CA MET A 168 -14.18 -3.82 22.72
C MET A 168 -14.18 -3.14 21.35
N PHE A 169 -14.26 -1.80 21.30
CA PHE A 169 -14.18 -1.06 20.05
C PHE A 169 -12.87 -1.38 19.30
N VAL A 170 -11.71 -1.32 19.98
CA VAL A 170 -10.42 -1.65 19.36
C VAL A 170 -10.39 -3.08 18.85
N LYS A 171 -10.79 -4.05 19.69
CA LYS A 171 -10.70 -5.48 19.37
C LYS A 171 -11.68 -5.96 18.31
N MET A 172 -12.84 -5.31 18.17
CA MET A 172 -13.91 -5.74 17.27
C MET A 172 -14.01 -4.93 15.97
N SER A 173 -13.34 -3.78 15.89
CA SER A 173 -13.51 -2.83 14.77
C SER A 173 -13.22 -3.41 13.41
N LEU A 174 -12.07 -4.08 13.23
CA LEU A 174 -11.72 -4.65 11.92
C LEU A 174 -12.59 -5.85 11.56
N SER A 175 -13.05 -6.62 12.55
CA SER A 175 -14.00 -7.71 12.32
C SER A 175 -15.34 -7.19 11.85
N TYR A 176 -15.82 -6.10 12.46
CA TYR A 176 -17.03 -5.41 12.02
C TYR A 176 -16.87 -4.82 10.62
N ALA A 177 -15.74 -4.13 10.35
CA ALA A 177 -15.45 -3.64 9.00
C ALA A 177 -15.42 -4.76 7.97
N ASN A 178 -14.82 -5.90 8.30
CA ASN A 178 -14.81 -7.07 7.42
C ASN A 178 -16.22 -7.59 7.12
N GLU A 179 -17.11 -7.67 8.12
CA GLU A 179 -18.52 -8.04 7.91
C GLU A 179 -19.21 -7.08 6.92
N LEU A 180 -19.01 -5.77 7.07
CA LEU A 180 -19.56 -4.77 6.16
C LEU A 180 -19.05 -4.97 4.73
N VAL A 181 -17.77 -5.25 4.58
CA VAL A 181 -17.13 -5.52 3.28
C VAL A 181 -17.70 -6.79 2.65
N GLN A 182 -17.76 -7.90 3.39
CA GLN A 182 -18.25 -9.18 2.86
C GLN A 182 -19.74 -9.13 2.49
N THR A 183 -20.51 -8.25 3.11
CA THR A 183 -21.94 -8.05 2.84
C THR A 183 -22.22 -6.89 1.87
N GLY A 184 -21.20 -6.19 1.36
CA GLY A 184 -21.34 -5.09 0.42
C GLY A 184 -22.02 -3.84 0.99
N ARG A 185 -21.97 -3.65 2.32
CA ARG A 185 -22.61 -2.51 3.02
C ARG A 185 -21.70 -1.28 2.97
N TRP A 186 -21.51 -0.72 1.79
CA TRP A 186 -20.52 0.33 1.51
C TRP A 186 -20.81 1.64 2.25
N THR A 187 -22.07 2.04 2.37
CA THR A 187 -22.47 3.24 3.12
C THR A 187 -22.12 3.10 4.60
N ASP A 188 -22.43 1.95 5.20
CA ASP A 188 -22.11 1.69 6.60
C ASP A 188 -20.60 1.62 6.85
N LEU A 189 -19.84 1.14 5.87
CA LEU A 189 -18.38 1.13 5.92
C LEU A 189 -17.81 2.55 5.88
N SER A 190 -18.36 3.45 5.04
CA SER A 190 -18.00 4.87 5.01
C SER A 190 -18.29 5.55 6.34
N ASP A 191 -19.45 5.27 6.95
CA ASP A 191 -19.82 5.76 8.28
C ASP A 191 -18.87 5.22 9.36
N PHE A 192 -18.47 3.96 9.25
CA PHE A 192 -17.49 3.34 10.16
C PHE A 192 -16.14 4.06 10.09
N TYR A 193 -15.57 4.30 8.89
CA TYR A 193 -14.31 5.03 8.75
C TYR A 193 -14.42 6.47 9.28
N THR A 194 -15.54 7.13 9.07
CA THR A 194 -15.81 8.45 9.63
C THR A 194 -15.79 8.42 11.16
N LYS A 195 -16.41 7.42 11.80
CA LYS A 195 -16.41 7.23 13.25
C LYS A 195 -15.00 6.94 13.78
N VAL A 196 -14.24 6.07 13.12
CA VAL A 196 -12.84 5.78 13.49
C VAL A 196 -12.01 7.06 13.41
N ARG A 197 -12.12 7.85 12.35
CA ARG A 197 -11.38 9.10 12.22
C ARG A 197 -11.77 10.13 13.30
N LYS A 198 -13.05 10.22 13.64
CA LYS A 198 -13.52 11.07 14.75
C LYS A 198 -12.93 10.63 16.08
N TYR A 199 -12.91 9.33 16.35
CA TYR A 199 -12.27 8.73 17.51
C TYR A 199 -10.77 9.06 17.57
N GLN A 200 -10.05 8.91 16.46
CA GLN A 200 -8.63 9.25 16.35
C GLN A 200 -8.36 10.73 16.66
N ARG A 201 -9.18 11.63 16.12
CA ARG A 201 -9.05 13.08 16.39
C ARG A 201 -9.33 13.44 17.86
N LYS A 202 -10.27 12.75 18.48
CA LYS A 202 -10.61 12.97 19.90
C LYS A 202 -9.47 12.47 20.83
N ASN A 203 -8.89 11.31 20.54
CA ASN A 203 -7.98 10.61 21.45
C ASN A 203 -6.49 10.74 21.08
N GLY A 204 -6.16 11.11 19.83
CA GLY A 204 -4.78 11.20 19.35
C GLY A 204 -3.98 12.39 19.88
N GLY A 205 -4.66 13.45 20.35
CA GLY A 205 -4.04 14.59 21.01
C GLY A 205 -2.82 15.18 20.28
N ALA A 206 -1.76 15.43 21.04
CA ALA A 206 -0.51 16.00 20.52
C ALA A 206 0.29 15.07 19.58
N THR A 207 -0.09 13.78 19.47
CA THR A 207 0.57 12.86 18.55
C THR A 207 0.14 13.05 17.09
N LEU A 208 -1.00 13.72 16.85
CA LEU A 208 -1.50 13.96 15.52
C LEU A 208 -0.69 15.01 14.78
N PRO A 209 -0.40 14.81 13.48
CA PRO A 209 0.17 15.86 12.64
C PRO A 209 -0.84 16.99 12.47
N SER A 210 -0.35 18.21 12.16
CA SER A 210 -1.24 19.30 11.77
C SER A 210 -2.04 18.95 10.51
N ASP A 211 -3.23 19.52 10.37
CA ASP A 211 -4.08 19.30 9.19
C ASP A 211 -3.36 19.69 7.88
N THR A 212 -2.55 20.74 7.92
CA THR A 212 -1.74 21.18 6.77
C THR A 212 -0.72 20.12 6.38
N ARG A 213 0.01 19.57 7.35
CA ARG A 213 0.99 18.51 7.10
C ARG A 213 0.33 17.25 6.56
N PHE A 214 -0.79 16.85 7.16
CA PHE A 214 -1.55 15.68 6.72
C PHE A 214 -2.04 15.82 5.27
N LYS A 215 -2.63 16.98 4.93
CA LYS A 215 -3.10 17.28 3.56
C LYS A 215 -1.93 17.35 2.56
N ALA A 216 -0.83 18.00 2.94
CA ALA A 216 0.35 18.09 2.08
C ALA A 216 0.94 16.72 1.75
N GLU A 217 1.01 15.82 2.74
CA GLU A 217 1.50 14.46 2.55
C GLU A 217 0.59 13.66 1.60
N LYS A 218 -0.73 13.75 1.77
CA LYS A 218 -1.70 13.12 0.85
C LYS A 218 -1.55 13.64 -0.58
N THR A 219 -1.45 14.95 -0.74
CA THR A 219 -1.25 15.57 -2.06
C THR A 219 0.06 15.10 -2.69
N TYR A 220 1.15 15.06 -1.92
CA TYR A 220 2.43 14.55 -2.40
C TYR A 220 2.33 13.08 -2.87
N ASN A 221 1.68 12.22 -2.11
CA ASN A 221 1.48 10.83 -2.46
C ASN A 221 0.71 10.68 -3.78
N THR A 222 -0.35 11.47 -3.97
CA THR A 222 -1.16 11.46 -5.18
C THR A 222 -0.34 11.93 -6.39
N ILE A 223 0.39 13.05 -6.27
CA ILE A 223 1.22 13.61 -7.35
C ILE A 223 2.38 12.68 -7.69
N SER A 224 3.03 12.08 -6.69
CA SER A 224 4.16 11.18 -6.94
C SER A 224 3.74 9.91 -7.70
N ASN A 225 2.51 9.46 -7.52
CA ASN A 225 1.93 8.34 -8.29
C ASN A 225 1.64 8.74 -9.74
N ALA A 226 1.33 10.01 -9.99
CA ALA A 226 1.06 10.54 -11.33
C ALA A 226 2.34 10.93 -12.12
N ARG A 227 3.52 10.99 -11.47
CA ARG A 227 4.78 11.38 -12.13
C ARG A 227 5.11 10.60 -13.41
N PRO A 228 5.01 9.26 -13.46
CA PRO A 228 5.29 8.53 -14.69
C PRO A 228 4.37 8.94 -15.84
N LEU A 229 3.08 9.12 -15.55
CA LEU A 229 2.09 9.57 -16.54
C LEU A 229 2.38 11.00 -17.01
N ALA A 230 2.69 11.92 -16.10
CA ALA A 230 3.03 13.30 -16.41
C ALA A 230 4.29 13.39 -17.29
N ILE A 231 5.34 12.61 -16.97
CA ILE A 231 6.57 12.53 -17.79
C ILE A 231 6.24 11.98 -19.18
N THR A 232 5.45 10.92 -19.27
CA THR A 232 5.04 10.34 -20.56
C THR A 232 4.27 11.35 -21.42
N LEU A 233 3.29 12.05 -20.84
CA LEU A 233 2.53 13.08 -21.53
C LEU A 233 3.41 14.25 -21.98
N MET A 234 4.36 14.66 -21.16
CA MET A 234 5.32 15.71 -21.52
C MET A 234 6.23 15.28 -22.69
N CYS A 235 6.73 14.05 -22.68
CA CYS A 235 7.54 13.51 -23.78
C CYS A 235 6.73 13.43 -25.08
N VAL A 236 5.49 12.94 -25.02
CA VAL A 236 4.59 12.91 -26.20
C VAL A 236 4.31 14.31 -26.72
N GLY A 237 4.04 15.27 -25.83
CA GLY A 237 3.84 16.68 -26.20
C GLY A 237 5.06 17.30 -26.88
N LEU A 238 6.27 17.05 -26.37
CA LEU A 238 7.51 17.51 -26.99
C LEU A 238 7.73 16.90 -28.38
N VAL A 239 7.51 15.59 -28.55
CA VAL A 239 7.62 14.93 -29.86
C VAL A 239 6.63 15.52 -30.86
N ALA A 240 5.38 15.72 -30.44
CA ALA A 240 4.36 16.34 -31.29
C ALA A 240 4.73 17.79 -31.71
N PHE A 241 5.24 18.58 -30.75
CA PHE A 241 5.70 19.95 -30.98
C PHE A 241 6.86 20.00 -31.98
N PHE A 242 7.90 19.19 -31.81
CA PHE A 242 9.03 19.11 -32.74
C PHE A 242 8.61 18.63 -34.11
N SER A 243 7.72 17.64 -34.19
CA SER A 243 7.17 17.16 -35.45
C SER A 243 6.39 18.28 -36.21
N PHE A 244 5.58 19.05 -35.50
CA PHE A 244 4.87 20.20 -36.05
C PHE A 244 5.84 21.26 -36.55
N CYS A 245 6.88 21.64 -35.79
CA CYS A 245 7.89 22.60 -36.20
C CYS A 245 8.63 22.16 -37.49
N LEU A 246 9.00 20.87 -37.58
CA LEU A 246 9.68 20.32 -38.77
C LEU A 246 8.78 20.34 -40.01
N LEU A 247 7.50 20.00 -39.85
CA LEU A 247 6.55 20.06 -40.94
C LEU A 247 6.30 21.49 -41.43
N SER A 248 6.17 22.45 -40.49
CA SER A 248 6.01 23.88 -40.80
C SER A 248 7.24 24.45 -41.52
N ALA A 249 8.45 24.07 -41.09
CA ALA A 249 9.68 24.49 -41.77
C ALA A 249 9.82 23.92 -43.20
N ARG A 250 9.29 22.74 -43.47
CA ARG A 250 9.29 22.12 -44.79
C ARG A 250 8.23 22.72 -45.73
N GLY A 251 7.12 23.24 -45.19
CA GLY A 251 6.04 23.88 -45.97
C GLY A 251 6.36 25.28 -46.50
N GLY A 252 7.42 25.93 -46.01
CA GLY A 252 7.78 27.32 -46.31
C GLY A 252 8.70 27.56 -47.53
N ARG A 253 8.87 26.62 -48.47
CA ARG A 253 9.62 26.91 -49.69
C ARG A 253 8.73 27.71 -50.67
N PRO A 254 9.06 28.98 -50.93
CA PRO A 254 8.31 29.75 -51.95
C PRO A 254 8.57 29.13 -53.32
N ARG A 255 7.47 28.83 -54.08
CA ARG A 255 7.55 28.55 -55.48
C ARG A 255 8.18 29.78 -56.17
N ARG A 256 9.42 29.66 -56.62
CA ARG A 256 10.00 30.60 -57.59
C ARG A 256 9.13 30.56 -58.83
N GLY A 257 8.38 31.63 -59.04
CA GLY A 257 7.67 31.91 -60.32
C GLY A 257 8.68 32.03 -61.42
N GLY A 258 8.65 31.10 -62.36
CA GLY A 258 9.28 31.27 -63.67
C GLY A 258 8.50 32.33 -64.47
N GLY A 259 9.06 33.54 -64.54
CA GLY A 259 8.64 34.52 -65.56
C GLY A 259 9.40 34.21 -66.82
N GLY A 260 8.69 33.76 -67.86
CA GLY A 260 9.13 33.83 -69.23
C GLY A 260 8.53 35.06 -69.86
N GLY A 261 9.34 35.87 -70.47
CA GLY A 261 9.01 36.84 -71.43
C GLY A 261 9.79 36.55 -72.69
#